data_00706aa708e3efd89541671e8127c207
#
_entry.id   00706aa708e3efd89541671e8127c207
#
_cell.length_a   1.000
_cell.length_b   1.000
_cell.length_c   1.000
_cell.angle_alpha   90.00
_cell.angle_beta   90.00
_cell.angle_gamma   90.00
#
_symmetry.space_group_name_H-M   'P 1'
#
loop_
_entity.id
_entity.type
_entity.pdbx_description
1 polymer ?
#
loop_
_entity_poly.entity_id
_entity_poly.type
_entity_poly.pdbx_seq_one_letter_code
_entity_poly.pdbx_strand_id
1 'polypeptide(L)'
;MPRQRASIASAFRERKLPMEEKKELPDQDERVVEIELERLRGFVKHPFKVQADSQMIELQESIKKYGILNPLIVRPMQDGTYEIISGHRRKFAAEKIGYRKVPVIIRVLKDDEAVVSMVDSNLQREMISPSEKAFAYKMKYEAIKRKAGRRKCGQIDHNLGKKSIELIGEECGDSPKQVQRYIKITELIPEMLEKVDDGSMGFTPAVQLSFLKKKEQKEMLDAMEFAQCTPSLSQALRIKKLSADGKLTVRDMEDILSEIKQKEIDRVVFKTEQLHRFFPVSYTAEQMRREILEMLKLNMNKYWDE
;
A
#
# COMPACT_ATOMS: atom_id res chain seq x y z
N MET A 1 -37.14 -60.84 -18.52
CA MET A 1 -35.72 -60.72 -18.21
C MET A 1 -35.43 -59.24 -17.99
N PRO A 2 -35.21 -58.78 -16.75
CA PRO A 2 -34.93 -57.37 -16.47
C PRO A 2 -33.41 -57.12 -16.50
N ARG A 3 -33.00 -56.06 -17.22
CA ARG A 3 -31.63 -55.58 -17.30
C ARG A 3 -31.25 -54.87 -15.99
N GLN A 4 -30.22 -55.37 -15.35
CA GLN A 4 -29.56 -54.78 -14.17
C GLN A 4 -28.92 -53.45 -14.54
N ARG A 5 -29.30 -52.37 -13.81
CA ARG A 5 -28.59 -51.09 -13.76
C ARG A 5 -27.47 -51.23 -12.75
N ALA A 6 -26.20 -51.27 -13.24
CA ALA A 6 -25.05 -51.18 -12.39
C ALA A 6 -24.85 -49.73 -11.92
N SER A 7 -24.78 -49.59 -10.59
CA SER A 7 -24.53 -48.35 -9.85
C SER A 7 -23.07 -47.87 -10.06
N ILE A 8 -22.89 -46.66 -10.62
CA ILE A 8 -21.61 -45.97 -10.68
C ILE A 8 -21.41 -45.16 -9.39
N ALA A 9 -21.08 -45.87 -8.33
CA ALA A 9 -20.80 -45.25 -7.05
C ALA A 9 -19.63 -45.98 -6.37
N SER A 10 -18.42 -45.92 -6.95
CA SER A 10 -17.21 -46.29 -6.20
C SER A 10 -15.93 -45.97 -7.02
N ALA A 11 -15.55 -44.73 -7.14
CA ALA A 11 -14.22 -44.36 -7.59
C ALA A 11 -13.81 -42.89 -7.18
N PHE A 12 -14.23 -42.42 -6.01
CA PHE A 12 -13.54 -41.31 -5.39
C PHE A 12 -12.58 -41.85 -4.33
N ARG A 13 -11.46 -42.36 -4.79
CA ARG A 13 -10.28 -42.59 -3.93
C ARG A 13 -9.72 -41.24 -3.57
N GLU A 14 -9.93 -40.79 -2.35
CA GLU A 14 -9.21 -39.67 -1.72
C GLU A 14 -7.70 -39.90 -1.87
N ARG A 15 -7.07 -39.16 -2.78
CA ARG A 15 -5.64 -38.99 -2.75
C ARG A 15 -5.34 -38.06 -1.57
N LYS A 16 -5.01 -38.63 -0.44
CA LYS A 16 -4.27 -37.93 0.61
C LYS A 16 -2.96 -37.45 0.00
N LEU A 17 -2.86 -36.16 -0.25
CA LEU A 17 -1.59 -35.47 -0.49
C LEU A 17 -0.74 -35.67 0.78
N PRO A 18 0.55 -36.02 0.67
CA PRO A 18 1.41 -36.05 1.83
C PRO A 18 1.46 -34.63 2.40
N MET A 19 1.07 -34.49 3.66
CA MET A 19 1.38 -33.28 4.43
C MET A 19 2.90 -33.21 4.48
N GLU A 20 3.49 -32.26 3.72
CA GLU A 20 4.86 -31.85 3.96
C GLU A 20 4.93 -31.40 5.40
N GLU A 21 5.63 -32.16 6.22
CA GLU A 21 6.05 -31.75 7.55
C GLU A 21 6.77 -30.41 7.39
N LYS A 22 6.09 -29.32 7.78
CA LYS A 22 6.78 -28.07 8.09
C LYS A 22 7.82 -28.47 9.13
N LYS A 23 9.09 -28.52 8.73
CA LYS A 23 10.21 -28.52 9.67
C LYS A 23 10.03 -27.28 10.56
N GLU A 24 9.38 -27.48 11.67
CA GLU A 24 9.41 -26.55 12.79
C GLU A 24 10.89 -26.35 13.12
N LEU A 25 11.37 -25.15 12.88
CA LEU A 25 12.64 -24.70 13.44
C LEU A 25 12.53 -24.94 14.95
N PRO A 26 13.57 -25.45 15.62
CA PRO A 26 13.50 -25.75 17.04
C PRO A 26 13.04 -24.51 17.76
N ASP A 27 12.02 -24.69 18.58
CA ASP A 27 11.43 -23.73 19.49
C ASP A 27 12.59 -23.18 20.36
N GLN A 28 13.15 -22.04 19.92
CA GLN A 28 14.04 -21.29 20.77
C GLN A 28 13.10 -20.74 21.83
N ASP A 29 13.18 -21.25 23.05
CA ASP A 29 12.51 -20.74 24.25
C ASP A 29 12.48 -19.21 24.17
N GLU A 30 11.39 -18.62 23.66
CA GLU A 30 11.23 -17.18 23.52
C GLU A 30 11.05 -16.57 24.90
N ARG A 31 12.16 -16.38 25.62
CA ARG A 31 12.15 -15.79 26.96
C ARG A 31 11.96 -14.30 26.85
N VAL A 32 10.97 -13.79 27.58
CA VAL A 32 10.80 -12.34 27.76
C VAL A 32 11.84 -11.85 28.75
N VAL A 33 12.64 -10.86 28.33
CA VAL A 33 13.70 -10.26 29.15
C VAL A 33 13.45 -8.74 29.19
N GLU A 34 13.72 -8.10 30.32
CA GLU A 34 13.69 -6.65 30.43
C GLU A 34 15.01 -6.03 29.97
N ILE A 35 14.94 -5.11 29.00
CA ILE A 35 16.08 -4.37 28.46
C ILE A 35 15.86 -2.87 28.63
N GLU A 36 16.94 -2.16 28.94
CA GLU A 36 16.98 -0.70 29.06
C GLU A 36 16.68 -0.04 27.70
N LEU A 37 15.82 0.98 27.71
CA LEU A 37 15.43 1.70 26.49
C LEU A 37 16.61 2.34 25.76
N GLU A 38 17.64 2.75 26.51
CA GLU A 38 18.86 3.34 25.95
C GLU A 38 19.66 2.36 25.09
N ARG A 39 19.54 1.06 25.34
CA ARG A 39 20.17 -0.01 24.55
C ARG A 39 19.38 -0.40 23.31
N LEU A 40 18.16 0.14 23.12
CA LEU A 40 17.30 -0.18 22.00
C LEU A 40 17.49 0.83 20.86
N ARG A 41 17.96 0.35 19.72
CA ARG A 41 18.11 1.15 18.49
C ARG A 41 16.97 0.90 17.52
N GLY A 42 16.54 1.96 16.84
CA GLY A 42 15.57 1.81 15.76
C GLY A 42 16.17 1.07 14.56
N PHE A 43 15.34 0.38 13.79
CA PHE A 43 15.77 -0.29 12.58
C PHE A 43 16.29 0.73 11.54
N VAL A 44 17.46 0.44 10.96
CA VAL A 44 18.06 1.32 9.94
C VAL A 44 17.18 1.32 8.69
N LYS A 45 16.81 2.51 8.19
CA LYS A 45 15.93 2.70 7.03
C LYS A 45 14.50 2.17 7.23
N HIS A 46 13.98 2.29 8.46
CA HIS A 46 12.60 1.90 8.75
C HIS A 46 11.59 2.71 7.90
N PRO A 47 10.79 2.09 7.04
CA PRO A 47 9.93 2.80 6.11
C PRO A 47 8.69 3.41 6.78
N PHE A 48 8.27 2.86 7.93
CA PHE A 48 7.05 3.24 8.62
C PHE A 48 7.33 4.37 9.62
N LYS A 49 6.59 5.47 9.49
CA LYS A 49 6.73 6.63 10.39
C LYS A 49 6.05 6.34 11.73
N VAL A 50 6.72 6.69 12.82
CA VAL A 50 6.08 6.72 14.15
C VAL A 50 5.53 8.12 14.35
N GLN A 51 4.20 8.26 14.26
CA GLN A 51 3.51 9.53 14.42
C GLN A 51 2.89 9.63 15.81
N ALA A 52 2.83 10.86 16.35
CA ALA A 52 2.13 11.17 17.60
C ALA A 52 0.65 11.48 17.28
N ASP A 53 -0.08 10.45 16.89
CA ASP A 53 -1.50 10.48 16.56
C ASP A 53 -2.38 10.15 17.79
N SER A 54 -3.71 10.23 17.63
CA SER A 54 -4.67 9.84 18.66
C SER A 54 -4.47 8.39 19.15
N GLN A 55 -4.16 7.48 18.24
CA GLN A 55 -3.85 6.08 18.56
C GLN A 55 -2.58 5.96 19.43
N MET A 56 -1.63 6.88 19.31
CA MET A 56 -0.45 6.91 20.17
C MET A 56 -0.82 7.32 21.62
N ILE A 57 -1.75 8.24 21.78
CA ILE A 57 -2.25 8.65 23.10
C ILE A 57 -2.97 7.47 23.78
N GLU A 58 -3.87 6.80 23.07
CA GLU A 58 -4.55 5.59 23.56
C GLU A 58 -3.55 4.48 23.94
N LEU A 59 -2.51 4.28 23.13
CA LEU A 59 -1.45 3.33 23.42
C LEU A 59 -0.68 3.71 24.70
N GLN A 60 -0.37 4.99 24.90
CA GLN A 60 0.28 5.48 26.12
C GLN A 60 -0.58 5.24 27.36
N GLU A 61 -1.88 5.54 27.29
CA GLU A 61 -2.83 5.28 28.38
C GLU A 61 -2.95 3.79 28.69
N SER A 62 -3.02 2.96 27.67
CA SER A 62 -3.03 1.50 27.82
C SER A 62 -1.75 1.00 28.49
N ILE A 63 -0.58 1.49 28.07
CA ILE A 63 0.70 1.10 28.68
C ILE A 63 0.81 1.60 30.12
N LYS A 64 0.31 2.80 30.44
CA LYS A 64 0.26 3.29 31.84
C LYS A 64 -0.59 2.39 32.73
N LYS A 65 -1.72 1.89 32.20
CA LYS A 65 -2.69 1.12 32.99
C LYS A 65 -2.32 -0.36 33.11
N TYR A 66 -1.84 -0.97 32.07
CA TYR A 66 -1.63 -2.42 31.99
C TYR A 66 -0.17 -2.85 31.76
N GLY A 67 0.75 -1.89 31.57
CA GLY A 67 2.10 -2.18 31.13
C GLY A 67 2.15 -2.57 29.64
N ILE A 68 3.32 -3.02 29.18
CA ILE A 68 3.53 -3.53 27.84
C ILE A 68 3.16 -5.02 27.81
N LEU A 69 1.93 -5.33 27.43
CA LEU A 69 1.41 -6.71 27.38
C LEU A 69 2.11 -7.55 26.30
N ASN A 70 2.37 -6.97 25.15
CA ASN A 70 3.07 -7.63 24.04
C ASN A 70 4.53 -7.17 24.01
N PRO A 71 5.52 -8.04 24.29
CA PRO A 71 6.94 -7.68 24.27
C PRO A 71 7.38 -7.15 22.91
N LEU A 72 8.43 -6.32 22.89
CA LEU A 72 9.09 -5.90 21.66
C LEU A 72 9.92 -7.08 21.12
N ILE A 73 10.07 -7.17 19.80
CA ILE A 73 10.99 -8.13 19.18
C ILE A 73 12.25 -7.39 18.79
N VAL A 74 13.39 -7.87 19.26
CA VAL A 74 14.68 -7.25 19.02
C VAL A 74 15.73 -8.27 18.59
N ARG A 75 16.78 -7.83 17.89
CA ARG A 75 17.96 -8.66 17.62
C ARG A 75 19.21 -8.05 18.25
N PRO A 76 20.17 -8.87 18.68
CA PRO A 76 21.43 -8.39 19.25
C PRO A 76 22.32 -7.81 18.13
N MET A 77 23.00 -6.69 18.45
CA MET A 77 24.00 -6.04 17.60
C MET A 77 25.41 -6.29 18.17
N GLN A 78 26.44 -6.14 17.33
CA GLN A 78 27.83 -6.39 17.73
C GLN A 78 28.35 -5.43 18.79
N ASP A 79 27.77 -4.23 18.88
CA ASP A 79 28.12 -3.17 19.85
C ASP A 79 27.45 -3.36 21.21
N GLY A 80 26.78 -4.48 21.46
CA GLY A 80 26.06 -4.76 22.71
C GLY A 80 24.71 -4.04 22.83
N THR A 81 24.26 -3.35 21.79
CA THR A 81 22.90 -2.81 21.68
C THR A 81 21.95 -3.80 21.01
N TYR A 82 20.69 -3.44 20.95
CA TYR A 82 19.65 -4.27 20.31
C TYR A 82 18.90 -3.46 19.26
N GLU A 83 18.75 -4.01 18.07
CA GLU A 83 17.95 -3.41 17.02
C GLU A 83 16.50 -3.90 17.07
N ILE A 84 15.54 -2.99 17.04
CA ILE A 84 14.12 -3.29 17.15
C ILE A 84 13.61 -3.77 15.79
N ILE A 85 13.07 -4.99 15.77
CA ILE A 85 12.40 -5.58 14.60
C ILE A 85 10.91 -5.24 14.61
N SER A 86 10.26 -5.33 15.78
CA SER A 86 8.85 -5.00 15.96
C SER A 86 8.61 -4.30 17.29
N GLY A 87 7.71 -3.32 17.29
CA GLY A 87 7.30 -2.60 18.50
C GLY A 87 7.84 -1.18 18.60
N HIS A 88 8.24 -0.52 17.53
CA HIS A 88 8.71 0.87 17.51
C HIS A 88 7.73 1.84 18.19
N ARG A 89 6.40 1.71 17.94
CA ARG A 89 5.37 2.54 18.61
C ARG A 89 5.33 2.30 20.12
N ARG A 90 5.49 1.03 20.57
CA ARG A 90 5.54 0.68 22.01
C ARG A 90 6.78 1.25 22.68
N LYS A 91 7.95 1.17 22.02
CA LYS A 91 9.17 1.83 22.50
C LYS A 91 8.96 3.34 22.67
N PHE A 92 8.44 4.01 21.63
CA PHE A 92 8.20 5.44 21.66
C PHE A 92 7.20 5.84 22.76
N ALA A 93 6.10 5.11 22.92
CA ALA A 93 5.13 5.33 23.97
C ALA A 93 5.74 5.16 25.37
N ALA A 94 6.49 4.07 25.59
CA ALA A 94 7.16 3.80 26.85
C ALA A 94 8.18 4.89 27.24
N GLU A 95 8.94 5.39 26.25
CA GLU A 95 9.90 6.48 26.43
C GLU A 95 9.20 7.78 26.87
N LYS A 96 8.07 8.11 26.22
CA LYS A 96 7.26 9.30 26.57
C LYS A 96 6.64 9.23 27.96
N ILE A 97 6.35 8.04 28.45
CA ILE A 97 5.76 7.81 29.79
C ILE A 97 6.85 7.76 30.88
N GLY A 98 8.14 7.64 30.51
CA GLY A 98 9.26 7.60 31.43
C GLY A 98 9.65 6.20 31.90
N TYR A 99 9.33 5.17 31.14
CA TYR A 99 9.85 3.82 31.40
C TYR A 99 11.37 3.80 31.19
N ARG A 100 12.09 3.08 32.04
CA ARG A 100 13.54 2.84 31.88
C ARG A 100 13.84 1.51 31.21
N LYS A 101 12.98 0.52 31.41
CA LYS A 101 13.10 -0.84 30.88
C LYS A 101 11.80 -1.25 30.21
N VAL A 102 11.90 -2.11 29.22
CA VAL A 102 10.75 -2.69 28.51
C VAL A 102 10.94 -4.18 28.29
N PRO A 103 9.84 -4.96 28.29
CA PRO A 103 9.91 -6.39 28.00
C PRO A 103 10.21 -6.60 26.51
N VAL A 104 11.18 -7.45 26.21
CA VAL A 104 11.59 -7.79 24.83
C VAL A 104 11.77 -9.30 24.68
N ILE A 105 11.59 -9.77 23.45
CA ILE A 105 11.99 -11.10 23.00
C ILE A 105 13.20 -10.92 22.09
N ILE A 106 14.29 -11.61 22.41
CA ILE A 106 15.53 -11.55 21.64
C ILE A 106 15.50 -12.66 20.59
N ARG A 107 15.57 -12.27 19.31
CA ARG A 107 15.70 -13.21 18.19
C ARG A 107 17.02 -12.98 17.46
N VAL A 108 17.79 -14.03 17.25
CA VAL A 108 19.03 -13.98 16.47
C VAL A 108 18.64 -14.11 15.00
N LEU A 109 18.60 -12.99 14.28
CA LEU A 109 18.20 -12.91 12.88
C LEU A 109 19.34 -12.33 12.04
N LYS A 110 19.54 -12.89 10.84
CA LYS A 110 20.39 -12.29 9.82
C LYS A 110 19.75 -11.03 9.25
N ASP A 111 20.54 -10.15 8.65
CA ASP A 111 20.06 -8.85 8.15
C ASP A 111 18.84 -8.97 7.22
N ASP A 112 18.89 -9.90 6.26
CA ASP A 112 17.77 -10.09 5.32
C ASP A 112 16.52 -10.69 6.00
N GLU A 113 16.71 -11.54 7.02
CA GLU A 113 15.60 -12.10 7.81
C GLU A 113 14.97 -11.05 8.74
N ALA A 114 15.80 -10.19 9.32
CA ALA A 114 15.35 -9.08 10.12
C ALA A 114 14.51 -8.09 9.30
N VAL A 115 14.94 -7.75 8.05
CA VAL A 115 14.18 -6.92 7.13
C VAL A 115 12.82 -7.55 6.81
N VAL A 116 12.77 -8.83 6.45
CA VAL A 116 11.51 -9.52 6.13
C VAL A 116 10.58 -9.52 7.34
N SER A 117 11.08 -9.92 8.52
CA SER A 117 10.29 -9.96 9.74
C SER A 117 9.75 -8.58 10.15
N MET A 118 10.57 -7.51 10.00
CA MET A 118 10.15 -6.14 10.27
C MET A 118 9.05 -5.70 9.30
N VAL A 119 9.20 -5.96 8.01
CA VAL A 119 8.21 -5.61 7.00
C VAL A 119 6.89 -6.35 7.25
N ASP A 120 6.94 -7.66 7.49
CA ASP A 120 5.74 -8.47 7.70
C ASP A 120 4.94 -8.03 8.94
N SER A 121 5.63 -7.73 10.03
CA SER A 121 4.98 -7.23 11.25
C SER A 121 4.28 -5.86 11.08
N ASN A 122 4.67 -5.09 10.08
CA ASN A 122 4.09 -3.78 9.80
C ASN A 122 3.03 -3.81 8.69
N LEU A 123 3.16 -4.71 7.69
CA LEU A 123 2.16 -4.86 6.63
C LEU A 123 0.79 -5.40 7.13
N GLN A 124 0.75 -5.95 8.34
CA GLN A 124 -0.48 -6.40 9.00
C GLN A 124 -1.27 -5.25 9.66
N ARG A 125 -0.78 -4.00 9.59
CA ARG A 125 -1.52 -2.84 10.13
C ARG A 125 -2.70 -2.49 9.24
N GLU A 126 -3.80 -2.08 9.85
CA GLU A 126 -5.02 -1.66 9.12
C GLU A 126 -4.81 -0.41 8.25
N MET A 127 -3.98 0.52 8.72
CA MET A 127 -3.71 1.79 8.05
C MET A 127 -2.22 1.92 7.73
N ILE A 128 -1.89 1.80 6.44
CA ILE A 128 -0.53 1.99 5.91
C ILE A 128 -0.63 2.93 4.71
N SER A 129 0.20 3.98 4.68
CA SER A 129 0.21 4.88 3.53
C SER A 129 0.74 4.17 2.27
N PRO A 130 0.33 4.60 1.07
CA PRO A 130 0.84 4.05 -0.19
C PRO A 130 2.36 4.09 -0.29
N SER A 131 3.02 5.15 0.17
CA SER A 131 4.47 5.28 0.17
C SER A 131 5.14 4.29 1.13
N GLU A 132 4.62 4.15 2.36
CA GLU A 132 5.12 3.18 3.33
C GLU A 132 5.03 1.75 2.79
N LYS A 133 3.87 1.39 2.21
CA LYS A 133 3.66 0.08 1.58
C LYS A 133 4.63 -0.15 0.42
N ALA A 134 4.89 0.88 -0.38
CA ALA A 134 5.82 0.83 -1.49
C ALA A 134 7.27 0.55 -1.05
N PHE A 135 7.76 1.30 -0.06
CA PHE A 135 9.10 1.09 0.50
C PHE A 135 9.22 -0.26 1.22
N ALA A 136 8.18 -0.69 1.93
CA ALA A 136 8.12 -2.00 2.57
C ALA A 136 8.28 -3.14 1.54
N TYR A 137 7.52 -3.09 0.45
CA TYR A 137 7.65 -4.07 -0.63
C TYR A 137 9.02 -4.04 -1.31
N LYS A 138 9.57 -2.86 -1.54
CA LYS A 138 10.93 -2.72 -2.10
C LYS A 138 11.98 -3.34 -1.19
N MET A 139 11.93 -3.06 0.12
CA MET A 139 12.87 -3.63 1.08
C MET A 139 12.77 -5.15 1.16
N LYS A 140 11.55 -5.69 1.22
CA LYS A 140 11.29 -7.14 1.23
C LYS A 140 11.80 -7.80 -0.05
N TYR A 141 11.51 -7.19 -1.22
CA TYR A 141 11.98 -7.66 -2.51
C TYR A 141 13.52 -7.72 -2.59
N GLU A 142 14.20 -6.67 -2.15
CA GLU A 142 15.67 -6.61 -2.12
C GLU A 142 16.26 -7.64 -1.17
N ALA A 143 15.66 -7.85 0.02
CA ALA A 143 16.11 -8.85 0.99
C ALA A 143 15.98 -10.27 0.44
N ILE A 144 14.83 -10.61 -0.16
CA ILE A 144 14.60 -11.92 -0.77
C ILE A 144 15.57 -12.15 -1.94
N LYS A 145 15.79 -11.14 -2.78
CA LYS A 145 16.72 -11.23 -3.91
C LYS A 145 18.16 -11.46 -3.45
N ARG A 146 18.64 -10.78 -2.40
CA ARG A 146 19.98 -11.01 -1.82
C ARG A 146 20.12 -12.41 -1.23
N LYS A 147 19.09 -12.91 -0.54
CA LYS A 147 19.07 -14.27 0.01
C LYS A 147 19.15 -15.33 -1.11
N ALA A 148 18.50 -15.12 -2.23
CA ALA A 148 18.54 -16.01 -3.39
C ALA A 148 19.88 -15.95 -4.14
N GLY A 149 20.49 -14.77 -4.29
CA GLY A 149 21.79 -14.59 -4.99
C GLY A 149 22.99 -15.12 -4.21
N ARG A 150 22.89 -15.36 -2.90
CA ARG A 150 23.95 -15.99 -2.10
C ARG A 150 24.04 -17.51 -2.25
N ARG A 151 23.10 -18.17 -2.93
CA ARG A 151 23.19 -19.58 -3.31
C ARG A 151 24.07 -19.69 -4.55
N LYS A 152 25.26 -20.30 -4.35
CA LYS A 152 26.35 -20.50 -5.31
C LYS A 152 26.01 -20.46 -6.80
N CYS A 153 26.72 -19.57 -7.46
CA CYS A 153 27.33 -19.64 -8.80
C CYS A 153 26.77 -20.67 -9.80
N GLY A 154 26.25 -20.17 -10.91
CA GLY A 154 26.16 -20.91 -12.16
C GLY A 154 25.08 -20.49 -13.13
N GLN A 155 23.95 -19.98 -12.71
CA GLN A 155 22.92 -19.51 -13.62
C GLN A 155 22.26 -18.25 -13.09
N ILE A 156 22.42 -17.16 -13.83
CA ILE A 156 21.63 -15.94 -13.61
C ILE A 156 20.21 -16.27 -14.06
N ASP A 157 19.40 -16.75 -13.12
CA ASP A 157 18.01 -17.06 -13.39
C ASP A 157 17.21 -15.73 -13.41
N HIS A 158 16.91 -15.26 -14.61
CA HIS A 158 16.03 -14.11 -14.84
C HIS A 158 14.62 -14.29 -14.23
N ASN A 159 14.27 -15.52 -13.85
CA ASN A 159 13.01 -15.86 -13.20
C ASN A 159 13.01 -15.64 -11.69
N LEU A 160 14.18 -15.48 -11.05
CA LEU A 160 14.27 -15.28 -9.59
C LEU A 160 13.55 -14.02 -9.12
N GLY A 161 13.62 -12.94 -9.90
CA GLY A 161 12.92 -11.69 -9.59
C GLY A 161 11.40 -11.82 -9.71
N LYS A 162 10.90 -12.60 -10.66
CA LYS A 162 9.45 -12.86 -10.82
C LYS A 162 8.93 -13.71 -9.67
N LYS A 163 9.60 -14.78 -9.30
CA LYS A 163 9.23 -15.63 -8.16
C LYS A 163 9.20 -14.83 -6.84
N SER A 164 10.15 -13.93 -6.63
CA SER A 164 10.18 -13.10 -5.42
C SER A 164 8.98 -12.15 -5.31
N ILE A 165 8.53 -11.58 -6.43
CA ILE A 165 7.35 -10.70 -6.48
C ILE A 165 6.05 -11.49 -6.27
N GLU A 166 5.97 -12.70 -6.84
CA GLU A 166 4.85 -13.62 -6.65
C GLU A 166 4.72 -14.02 -5.17
N LEU A 167 5.83 -14.41 -4.54
CA LEU A 167 5.87 -14.74 -3.11
C LEU A 167 5.40 -13.57 -2.24
N ILE A 168 5.89 -12.35 -2.49
CA ILE A 168 5.47 -11.16 -1.76
C ILE A 168 3.96 -10.92 -1.94
N GLY A 169 3.45 -11.09 -3.16
CA GLY A 169 2.04 -10.92 -3.46
C GLY A 169 1.17 -11.92 -2.70
N GLU A 170 1.53 -13.19 -2.71
CA GLU A 170 0.83 -14.26 -2.00
C GLU A 170 0.81 -14.03 -0.49
N GLU A 171 1.94 -13.66 0.11
CA GLU A 171 2.06 -13.42 1.56
C GLU A 171 1.29 -12.17 2.01
N CYS A 172 1.18 -11.14 1.16
CA CYS A 172 0.55 -9.86 1.48
C CYS A 172 -0.89 -9.72 0.95
N GLY A 173 -1.39 -10.71 0.21
CA GLY A 173 -2.73 -10.67 -0.39
C GLY A 173 -2.86 -9.72 -1.59
N ASP A 174 -1.75 -9.27 -2.17
CA ASP A 174 -1.73 -8.41 -3.36
C ASP A 174 -1.34 -9.19 -4.62
N SER A 175 -1.84 -8.78 -5.78
CA SER A 175 -1.39 -9.38 -7.04
C SER A 175 0.08 -9.01 -7.31
N PRO A 176 0.86 -9.89 -7.99
CA PRO A 176 2.25 -9.60 -8.38
C PRO A 176 2.39 -8.27 -9.14
N LYS A 177 1.42 -7.96 -9.99
CA LYS A 177 1.35 -6.70 -10.74
C LYS A 177 1.17 -5.49 -9.82
N GLN A 178 0.38 -5.63 -8.76
CA GLN A 178 0.19 -4.56 -7.79
C GLN A 178 1.44 -4.34 -6.96
N VAL A 179 2.14 -5.40 -6.54
CA VAL A 179 3.45 -5.31 -5.86
C VAL A 179 4.46 -4.54 -6.73
N GLN A 180 4.55 -4.86 -8.04
CA GLN A 180 5.41 -4.12 -8.97
C GLN A 180 5.07 -2.63 -9.05
N ARG A 181 3.78 -2.29 -9.08
CA ARG A 181 3.32 -0.89 -9.11
C ARG A 181 3.71 -0.15 -7.84
N TYR A 182 3.55 -0.77 -6.67
CA TYR A 182 4.03 -0.20 -5.40
C TYR A 182 5.54 0.01 -5.41
N ILE A 183 6.33 -1.01 -5.80
CA ILE A 183 7.79 -0.84 -5.89
C ILE A 183 8.15 0.31 -6.84
N LYS A 184 7.43 0.46 -7.96
CA LYS A 184 7.72 1.49 -8.96
C LYS A 184 7.51 2.91 -8.42
N ILE A 185 6.48 3.16 -7.60
CA ILE A 185 6.28 4.52 -7.05
C ILE A 185 7.39 4.98 -6.10
N THR A 186 8.23 4.09 -5.58
CA THR A 186 9.42 4.49 -4.79
C THR A 186 10.44 5.30 -5.60
N GLU A 187 10.28 5.37 -6.91
CA GLU A 187 11.11 6.19 -7.80
C GLU A 187 10.60 7.63 -7.93
N LEU A 188 9.46 7.97 -7.34
CA LEU A 188 8.98 9.34 -7.25
C LEU A 188 9.85 10.18 -6.30
N ILE A 189 9.85 11.50 -6.50
CA ILE A 189 10.42 12.45 -5.54
C ILE A 189 9.53 12.50 -4.28
N PRO A 190 10.10 12.85 -3.10
CA PRO A 190 9.36 12.85 -1.84
C PRO A 190 8.07 13.65 -1.88
N GLU A 191 8.09 14.82 -2.50
CA GLU A 191 6.96 15.74 -2.59
C GLU A 191 5.79 15.14 -3.40
N MET A 192 6.10 14.36 -4.45
CA MET A 192 5.09 13.63 -5.20
C MET A 192 4.52 12.44 -4.42
N LEU A 193 5.36 11.76 -3.62
CA LEU A 193 4.90 10.68 -2.74
C LEU A 193 3.95 11.21 -1.67
N GLU A 194 4.21 12.40 -1.11
CA GLU A 194 3.31 13.04 -0.15
C GLU A 194 1.93 13.30 -0.77
N LYS A 195 1.87 13.76 -2.04
CA LYS A 195 0.60 13.93 -2.77
C LYS A 195 -0.15 12.61 -3.02
N VAL A 196 0.55 11.48 -3.06
CA VAL A 196 -0.09 10.16 -3.13
C VAL A 196 -0.61 9.73 -1.76
N ASP A 197 0.13 10.02 -0.69
CA ASP A 197 -0.22 9.65 0.68
C ASP A 197 -1.40 10.45 1.21
N ASP A 198 -1.51 11.74 0.86
CA ASP A 198 -2.63 12.61 1.23
C ASP A 198 -3.87 12.43 0.32
N GLY A 199 -3.74 11.63 -0.76
CA GLY A 199 -4.81 11.34 -1.70
C GLY A 199 -5.07 12.44 -2.73
N SER A 200 -4.31 13.54 -2.77
CA SER A 200 -4.43 14.60 -3.77
C SER A 200 -4.03 14.11 -5.18
N MET A 201 -3.13 13.13 -5.26
CA MET A 201 -2.77 12.47 -6.51
C MET A 201 -3.14 10.98 -6.47
N GLY A 202 -3.88 10.53 -7.49
CA GLY A 202 -4.28 9.13 -7.60
C GLY A 202 -3.07 8.17 -7.77
N PHE A 203 -3.14 6.99 -7.15
CA PHE A 203 -2.08 5.99 -7.23
C PHE A 203 -1.72 5.57 -8.68
N THR A 204 -2.72 5.41 -9.55
CA THR A 204 -2.48 4.95 -10.92
C THR A 204 -1.77 5.99 -11.79
N PRO A 205 -2.14 7.28 -11.80
CA PRO A 205 -1.33 8.34 -12.40
C PRO A 205 0.08 8.41 -11.82
N ALA A 206 0.24 8.32 -10.51
CA ALA A 206 1.54 8.34 -9.82
C ALA A 206 2.49 7.26 -10.33
N VAL A 207 1.98 6.02 -10.55
CA VAL A 207 2.76 4.94 -11.17
C VAL A 207 3.25 5.31 -12.57
N GLN A 208 2.47 6.05 -13.37
CA GLN A 208 2.93 6.48 -14.70
C GLN A 208 3.98 7.59 -14.60
N LEU A 209 3.82 8.53 -13.68
CA LEU A 209 4.78 9.62 -13.45
C LEU A 209 6.10 9.13 -12.86
N SER A 210 6.12 7.98 -12.18
CA SER A 210 7.36 7.39 -11.64
C SER A 210 8.34 6.93 -12.73
N PHE A 211 7.94 6.91 -13.99
CA PHE A 211 8.83 6.63 -15.12
C PHE A 211 9.58 7.87 -15.62
N LEU A 212 9.20 9.08 -15.18
CA LEU A 212 9.86 10.33 -15.54
C LEU A 212 11.22 10.43 -14.85
N LYS A 213 12.15 11.15 -15.47
CA LYS A 213 13.44 11.50 -14.86
C LYS A 213 13.20 12.43 -13.66
N LYS A 214 14.12 12.41 -12.69
CA LYS A 214 13.99 13.24 -11.48
C LYS A 214 13.84 14.75 -11.76
N LYS A 215 14.49 15.25 -12.82
CA LYS A 215 14.32 16.64 -13.28
C LYS A 215 12.89 16.88 -13.77
N GLU A 216 12.38 16.01 -14.65
CA GLU A 216 11.02 16.09 -15.20
C GLU A 216 9.95 15.94 -14.11
N GLN A 217 10.23 15.16 -13.04
CA GLN A 217 9.30 15.04 -11.90
C GLN A 217 9.18 16.36 -11.12
N LYS A 218 10.29 17.12 -10.95
CA LYS A 218 10.26 18.45 -10.33
C LYS A 218 9.49 19.45 -11.19
N GLU A 219 9.82 19.50 -12.49
CA GLU A 219 9.11 20.34 -13.46
C GLU A 219 7.62 20.02 -13.51
N MET A 220 7.26 18.73 -13.37
CA MET A 220 5.87 18.28 -13.29
C MET A 220 5.18 18.75 -12.00
N LEU A 221 5.90 18.77 -10.88
CA LEU A 221 5.38 19.31 -9.62
C LEU A 221 5.05 20.79 -9.74
N ASP A 222 5.98 21.57 -10.31
CA ASP A 222 5.79 23.00 -10.57
C ASP A 222 4.58 23.25 -11.50
N ALA A 223 4.44 22.43 -12.55
CA ALA A 223 3.29 22.50 -13.46
C ALA A 223 1.97 22.16 -12.77
N MET A 224 1.96 21.18 -11.85
CA MET A 224 0.76 20.85 -11.05
C MET A 224 0.39 21.99 -10.09
N GLU A 225 1.37 22.68 -9.51
CA GLU A 225 1.13 23.83 -8.64
C GLU A 225 0.59 25.02 -9.46
N PHE A 226 1.16 25.29 -10.63
CA PHE A 226 0.67 26.32 -11.53
C PHE A 226 -0.78 26.05 -11.98
N ALA A 227 -1.08 24.83 -12.43
CA ALA A 227 -2.40 24.45 -12.91
C ALA A 227 -3.42 24.18 -11.78
N GLN A 228 -3.00 24.20 -10.50
CA GLN A 228 -3.79 23.86 -9.31
C GLN A 228 -4.56 22.53 -9.46
N CYS A 229 -3.97 21.58 -10.16
CA CYS A 229 -4.57 20.27 -10.39
C CYS A 229 -3.53 19.15 -10.45
N THR A 230 -3.99 17.92 -10.26
CA THR A 230 -3.19 16.72 -10.43
C THR A 230 -3.60 15.97 -11.70
N PRO A 231 -2.66 15.31 -12.40
CA PRO A 231 -2.96 14.69 -13.69
C PRO A 231 -3.90 13.49 -13.54
N SER A 232 -4.82 13.36 -14.47
CA SER A 232 -5.59 12.14 -14.69
C SER A 232 -4.70 11.03 -15.26
N LEU A 233 -5.21 9.79 -15.28
CA LEU A 233 -4.48 8.67 -15.87
C LEU A 233 -4.13 8.91 -17.35
N SER A 234 -5.06 9.47 -18.14
CA SER A 234 -4.84 9.75 -19.56
C SER A 234 -3.76 10.81 -19.77
N GLN A 235 -3.76 11.88 -18.96
CA GLN A 235 -2.73 12.91 -18.97
C GLN A 235 -1.36 12.35 -18.56
N ALA A 236 -1.30 11.57 -17.48
CA ALA A 236 -0.06 10.93 -17.02
C ALA A 236 0.54 9.97 -18.06
N LEU A 237 -0.29 9.24 -18.81
CA LEU A 237 0.16 8.37 -19.91
C LEU A 237 0.74 9.17 -21.07
N ARG A 238 0.13 10.30 -21.45
CA ARG A 238 0.64 11.19 -22.50
C ARG A 238 1.97 11.82 -22.10
N ILE A 239 2.07 12.33 -20.88
CA ILE A 239 3.30 12.90 -20.31
C ILE A 239 4.43 11.86 -20.31
N LYS A 240 4.14 10.65 -19.82
CA LYS A 240 5.10 9.55 -19.86
C LYS A 240 5.58 9.22 -21.28
N LYS A 241 4.69 9.22 -22.27
CA LYS A 241 5.03 8.97 -23.67
C LYS A 241 5.96 10.06 -24.21
N LEU A 242 5.63 11.33 -23.98
CA LEU A 242 6.48 12.46 -24.39
C LEU A 242 7.87 12.40 -23.73
N SER A 243 7.95 12.02 -22.45
CA SER A 243 9.21 11.81 -21.75
C SER A 243 10.04 10.67 -22.37
N ALA A 244 9.40 9.54 -22.70
CA ALA A 244 10.06 8.42 -23.36
C ALA A 244 10.59 8.79 -24.74
N ASP A 245 9.87 9.62 -25.47
CA ASP A 245 10.27 10.13 -26.79
C ASP A 245 11.32 11.27 -26.69
N GLY A 246 11.68 11.71 -25.48
CA GLY A 246 12.65 12.80 -25.22
C GLY A 246 12.15 14.17 -25.68
N LYS A 247 10.85 14.36 -25.82
CA LYS A 247 10.21 15.61 -26.34
C LYS A 247 9.45 16.36 -25.26
N LEU A 248 9.43 15.88 -24.02
CA LEU A 248 8.66 16.49 -22.94
C LEU A 248 9.25 17.85 -22.56
N THR A 249 8.44 18.89 -22.63
CA THR A 249 8.76 20.24 -22.16
C THR A 249 7.83 20.64 -21.01
N VAL A 250 8.21 21.65 -20.24
CA VAL A 250 7.38 22.22 -19.17
C VAL A 250 6.04 22.72 -19.74
N ARG A 251 6.09 23.38 -20.92
CA ARG A 251 4.91 23.87 -21.59
C ARG A 251 3.92 22.76 -21.95
N ASP A 252 4.44 21.61 -22.44
CA ASP A 252 3.57 20.45 -22.71
C ASP A 252 2.89 19.94 -21.44
N MET A 253 3.57 19.98 -20.29
CA MET A 253 2.98 19.59 -19.00
C MET A 253 1.86 20.54 -18.59
N GLU A 254 2.08 21.85 -18.70
CA GLU A 254 1.11 22.90 -18.40
C GLU A 254 -0.11 22.81 -19.33
N ASP A 255 0.12 22.67 -20.65
CA ASP A 255 -0.94 22.56 -21.65
C ASP A 255 -1.81 21.30 -21.40
N ILE A 256 -1.17 20.15 -21.14
CA ILE A 256 -1.88 18.90 -20.84
C ILE A 256 -2.68 18.99 -19.53
N LEU A 257 -2.14 19.66 -18.50
CA LEU A 257 -2.84 19.82 -17.22
C LEU A 257 -3.99 20.82 -17.32
N SER A 258 -3.83 21.85 -18.13
CA SER A 258 -4.83 22.90 -18.36
C SER A 258 -6.01 22.44 -19.24
N GLU A 259 -5.88 21.25 -19.88
CA GLU A 259 -7.01 20.68 -20.63
C GLU A 259 -8.19 20.45 -19.68
N ILE A 260 -9.26 21.19 -19.92
CA ILE A 260 -10.52 21.06 -19.19
C ILE A 260 -10.99 19.61 -19.36
N LYS A 261 -11.19 18.91 -18.24
CA LYS A 261 -11.78 17.57 -18.23
C LYS A 261 -13.22 17.70 -18.78
N GLN A 262 -13.41 17.51 -20.08
CA GLN A 262 -14.72 17.58 -20.74
C GLN A 262 -15.83 16.78 -20.01
N LYS A 263 -15.46 15.81 -19.16
CA LYS A 263 -16.43 14.99 -18.42
C LYS A 263 -17.02 15.65 -17.17
N GLU A 264 -16.45 16.74 -16.65
CA GLU A 264 -16.98 17.42 -15.46
C GLU A 264 -18.04 18.49 -15.82
N ILE A 265 -17.99 19.01 -17.05
CA ILE A 265 -18.92 20.06 -17.52
C ILE A 265 -20.24 19.45 -18.02
N ASP A 266 -20.23 18.20 -18.50
CA ASP A 266 -21.37 17.62 -19.22
C ASP A 266 -22.30 16.74 -18.38
N ARG A 267 -22.08 16.61 -17.07
CA ARG A 267 -22.92 15.74 -16.24
C ARG A 267 -23.28 16.36 -14.90
N VAL A 268 -24.54 16.67 -14.75
CA VAL A 268 -25.13 16.89 -13.43
C VAL A 268 -25.61 15.54 -12.91
N VAL A 269 -25.00 15.07 -11.82
CA VAL A 269 -25.33 13.77 -11.19
C VAL A 269 -26.09 14.02 -9.91
N PHE A 270 -27.32 13.54 -9.86
CA PHE A 270 -28.09 13.49 -8.62
C PHE A 270 -28.07 12.07 -8.03
N LYS A 271 -27.89 11.96 -6.74
CA LYS A 271 -28.07 10.66 -6.06
C LYS A 271 -29.56 10.31 -6.07
N THR A 272 -29.88 9.03 -6.35
CA THR A 272 -31.27 8.55 -6.40
C THR A 272 -32.05 8.86 -5.10
N GLU A 273 -31.38 8.78 -3.96
CA GLU A 273 -31.95 9.14 -2.64
C GLU A 273 -32.38 10.63 -2.56
N GLN A 274 -31.66 11.53 -3.23
CA GLN A 274 -32.02 12.94 -3.30
C GLN A 274 -33.25 13.16 -4.17
N LEU A 275 -33.35 12.40 -5.29
CA LEU A 275 -34.47 12.49 -6.20
C LEU A 275 -35.75 11.87 -5.66
N HIS A 276 -35.66 10.81 -4.83
CA HIS A 276 -36.83 10.21 -4.17
C HIS A 276 -37.54 11.12 -3.16
N ARG A 277 -36.95 12.28 -2.80
CA ARG A 277 -37.68 13.34 -2.05
C ARG A 277 -38.73 14.06 -2.88
N PHE A 278 -38.61 13.99 -4.22
CA PHE A 278 -39.46 14.70 -5.18
C PHE A 278 -40.25 13.74 -6.07
N PHE A 279 -39.84 12.48 -6.16
CA PHE A 279 -40.44 11.44 -6.99
C PHE A 279 -40.88 10.24 -6.15
N PRO A 280 -41.96 9.53 -6.55
CA PRO A 280 -42.37 8.31 -5.90
C PRO A 280 -41.26 7.26 -5.89
N VAL A 281 -41.21 6.44 -4.81
CA VAL A 281 -40.20 5.39 -4.64
C VAL A 281 -40.27 4.33 -5.77
N SER A 282 -41.43 4.20 -6.43
CA SER A 282 -41.64 3.29 -7.56
C SER A 282 -41.04 3.77 -8.88
N TYR A 283 -40.57 5.02 -8.94
CA TYR A 283 -40.00 5.57 -10.18
C TYR A 283 -38.59 5.05 -10.42
N THR A 284 -38.35 4.59 -11.66
CA THR A 284 -37.01 4.23 -12.11
C THR A 284 -36.18 5.48 -12.43
N ALA A 285 -34.85 5.36 -12.44
CA ALA A 285 -33.96 6.48 -12.80
C ALA A 285 -34.26 7.06 -14.20
N GLU A 286 -34.69 6.23 -15.14
CA GLU A 286 -35.10 6.71 -16.49
C GLU A 286 -36.40 7.50 -16.47
N GLN A 287 -37.36 7.07 -15.65
CA GLN A 287 -38.62 7.82 -15.48
C GLN A 287 -38.38 9.17 -14.85
N MET A 288 -37.60 9.22 -13.77
CA MET A 288 -37.21 10.50 -13.13
C MET A 288 -36.49 11.42 -14.11
N ARG A 289 -35.55 10.89 -14.89
CA ARG A 289 -34.81 11.67 -15.90
C ARG A 289 -35.76 12.27 -16.97
N ARG A 290 -36.72 11.51 -17.40
CA ARG A 290 -37.73 11.96 -18.41
C ARG A 290 -38.56 13.12 -17.84
N GLU A 291 -39.11 12.97 -16.68
CA GLU A 291 -39.92 14.00 -15.99
C GLU A 291 -39.11 15.28 -15.75
N ILE A 292 -37.85 15.15 -15.29
CA ILE A 292 -36.96 16.31 -15.09
C ILE A 292 -36.76 17.05 -16.43
N LEU A 293 -36.50 16.32 -17.52
CA LEU A 293 -36.31 16.94 -18.84
C LEU A 293 -37.58 17.62 -19.33
N GLU A 294 -38.76 17.07 -19.08
CA GLU A 294 -40.03 17.68 -19.41
C GLU A 294 -40.30 18.97 -18.61
N MET A 295 -40.05 18.92 -17.27
CA MET A 295 -40.15 20.11 -16.43
C MET A 295 -39.20 21.22 -16.85
N LEU A 296 -37.95 20.87 -17.20
CA LEU A 296 -36.98 21.85 -17.72
C LEU A 296 -37.41 22.46 -19.05
N LYS A 297 -37.97 21.66 -19.97
CA LYS A 297 -38.50 22.16 -21.25
C LYS A 297 -39.66 23.13 -21.05
N LEU A 298 -40.59 22.83 -20.14
CA LEU A 298 -41.72 23.69 -19.82
C LEU A 298 -41.29 25.01 -19.16
N ASN A 299 -40.18 25.03 -18.46
CA ASN A 299 -39.66 26.24 -17.81
C ASN A 299 -38.57 26.96 -18.62
N MET A 300 -38.16 26.47 -19.78
CA MET A 300 -37.11 27.09 -20.63
C MET A 300 -37.45 28.52 -21.04
N ASN A 301 -38.71 28.82 -21.31
CA ASN A 301 -39.14 30.17 -21.68
C ASN A 301 -39.05 31.23 -20.57
N LYS A 302 -38.73 30.80 -19.35
CA LYS A 302 -38.65 31.70 -18.17
C LYS A 302 -37.24 32.25 -17.91
N TYR A 303 -36.22 31.69 -18.51
CA TYR A 303 -34.80 32.00 -18.23
C TYR A 303 -34.00 32.54 -19.41
N TRP A 304 -34.65 32.70 -20.61
CA TRP A 304 -33.98 33.18 -21.83
C TRP A 304 -34.54 34.52 -22.37
N ASP A 305 -35.42 35.15 -21.59
CA ASP A 305 -35.98 36.49 -21.91
C ASP A 305 -35.37 37.62 -21.03
N GLU A 306 -34.12 37.45 -20.54
CA GLU A 306 -33.31 38.51 -19.92
C GLU A 306 -32.04 38.79 -20.75
#